data_3f4849bd7fec59f2c223073443d4ff4b
#
_entry.id   3f4849bd7fec59f2c223073443d4ff4b
#
_cell.length_a   1.000
_cell.length_b   1.000
_cell.length_c   1.000
_cell.angle_alpha   90.00
_cell.angle_beta   90.00
_cell.angle_gamma   90.00
#
_symmetry.space_group_name_H-M   'P 1'
#
loop_
_entity.id
_entity.type
_entity.pdbx_description
1 polymer ?
#
loop_
_entity_poly.entity_id
_entity_poly.type
_entity_poly.pdbx_seq_one_letter_code
_entity_poly.pdbx_strand_id
1 'polypeptide(L)'
;MAMDHQLEVSGAYTLLQHAFDMGQFPNLGPSFMGYAALSSLTQNGLIRACVETVADDMTREWIEITANDSNGDGDDSDEKTILEEAMIDYRLQALCHKAAEFDGYFGGCLIFIDTGASDSQLLTPLDISNKSAELKNFKRFTIIEPINVFPGTYESLDPLSPRYYVPDTWWVLGKQVHKSRLIRVCGNEVPVILKPTYNFLGIPRAQILYDYVLHFQDARMAEARLLEKFSLKVFKTNMQDILTNPNATSGIDARINYLTAYMSNDGVFALDKDMEDFINVSVPLNGVTDIVRQQLEFIVAINRTPAVKLMGISPQGFNTGDADIKNYNDHINSQQEKVLREPLQKMLDIIQIVKLGTYDESVAFKFTSLNEDDENSIAETQNKKANTRQIYLAEGVVSEQEVRKALADDPHSGFYGIDAEQVPEGDDGEEETENGIFNPTERGTGSGVQEEAA
;
A
#
# COMPACT_ATOMS: atom_id res chain seq x y z
N MET A 1 22.76 21.97 -33.44
CA MET A 1 21.42 21.37 -33.40
C MET A 1 21.08 20.70 -32.08
N ALA A 2 21.92 19.85 -31.47
CA ALA A 2 21.58 19.21 -30.17
C ALA A 2 21.52 20.21 -28.99
N MET A 3 22.32 21.26 -28.99
CA MET A 3 22.29 22.30 -27.94
C MET A 3 21.04 23.20 -28.03
N ASP A 4 20.55 23.48 -29.23
CA ASP A 4 19.34 24.32 -29.37
C ASP A 4 18.08 23.62 -28.90
N HIS A 5 17.98 22.31 -29.09
CA HIS A 5 16.82 21.54 -28.63
C HIS A 5 16.80 21.36 -27.10
N GLN A 6 17.97 21.25 -26.44
CA GLN A 6 18.07 21.28 -24.98
C GLN A 6 17.71 22.65 -24.40
N LEU A 7 18.03 23.73 -25.10
CA LEU A 7 17.66 25.08 -24.70
C LEU A 7 16.16 25.35 -24.86
N GLU A 8 15.51 24.83 -25.91
CA GLU A 8 14.06 24.94 -26.08
C GLU A 8 13.29 24.11 -25.06
N VAL A 9 13.72 22.88 -24.76
CA VAL A 9 13.10 22.04 -23.72
C VAL A 9 13.35 22.66 -22.34
N SER A 10 14.55 23.19 -22.09
CA SER A 10 14.87 23.93 -20.86
C SER A 10 14.04 25.20 -20.75
N GLY A 11 13.84 25.94 -21.86
CA GLY A 11 13.02 27.14 -21.88
C GLY A 11 11.54 26.87 -21.63
N ALA A 12 10.97 25.83 -22.23
CA ALA A 12 9.59 25.40 -21.98
C ALA A 12 9.40 24.92 -20.53
N TYR A 13 10.39 24.22 -19.99
CA TYR A 13 10.39 23.77 -18.58
C TYR A 13 10.47 24.98 -17.63
N THR A 14 11.31 25.94 -17.91
CA THR A 14 11.44 27.16 -17.11
C THR A 14 10.19 28.04 -17.19
N LEU A 15 9.53 28.11 -18.35
CA LEU A 15 8.25 28.82 -18.51
C LEU A 15 7.10 28.13 -17.79
N LEU A 16 7.05 26.79 -17.82
CA LEU A 16 6.11 26.01 -17.04
C LEU A 16 6.35 26.24 -15.53
N GLN A 17 7.59 26.15 -15.09
CA GLN A 17 7.94 26.38 -13.68
C GLN A 17 7.62 27.81 -13.24
N HIS A 18 7.87 28.80 -14.10
CA HIS A 18 7.49 30.20 -13.83
C HIS A 18 5.96 30.39 -13.80
N ALA A 19 5.21 29.70 -14.63
CA ALA A 19 3.76 29.72 -14.61
C ALA A 19 3.19 29.05 -13.33
N PHE A 20 3.85 28.01 -12.83
CA PHE A 20 3.56 27.39 -11.56
C PHE A 20 3.84 28.35 -10.37
N ASP A 21 5.03 28.95 -10.34
CA ASP A 21 5.46 29.87 -9.28
C ASP A 21 4.60 31.15 -9.25
N MET A 22 4.05 31.58 -10.37
CA MET A 22 3.16 32.75 -10.46
C MET A 22 1.69 32.46 -10.11
N GLY A 23 1.35 31.24 -9.68
CA GLY A 23 0.00 30.88 -9.26
C GLY A 23 -1.03 30.88 -10.41
N GLN A 24 -0.60 30.88 -11.67
CA GLN A 24 -1.50 30.82 -12.83
C GLN A 24 -2.16 29.46 -13.00
N PHE A 25 -1.61 28.42 -12.33
CA PHE A 25 -2.16 27.06 -12.30
C PHE A 25 -2.21 26.53 -10.86
N PRO A 26 -3.10 27.08 -10.01
CA PRO A 26 -3.13 26.74 -8.59
C PRO A 26 -3.50 25.28 -8.26
N ASN A 27 -3.90 24.51 -9.28
CA ASN A 27 -4.36 23.14 -9.12
C ASN A 27 -3.43 22.09 -9.76
N LEU A 28 -2.29 22.51 -10.30
CA LEU A 28 -1.28 21.57 -10.77
C LEU A 28 -0.42 21.19 -9.55
N GLY A 29 -0.47 19.94 -9.14
CA GLY A 29 0.22 19.41 -7.96
C GLY A 29 1.69 19.79 -7.86
N PRO A 30 2.31 19.58 -6.69
CA PRO A 30 3.67 20.04 -6.43
C PRO A 30 4.67 19.49 -7.47
N SER A 31 5.62 20.31 -7.90
CA SER A 31 6.80 19.86 -8.63
C SER A 31 7.61 18.89 -7.77
N PHE A 32 8.51 18.13 -8.36
CA PHE A 32 9.35 17.20 -7.59
C PHE A 32 10.04 17.89 -6.41
N MET A 33 9.78 17.42 -5.21
CA MET A 33 10.25 18.03 -3.96
C MET A 33 11.73 17.80 -3.69
N GLY A 34 12.33 16.83 -4.39
CA GLY A 34 13.70 16.38 -4.12
C GLY A 34 13.80 15.34 -2.99
N TYR A 35 14.77 14.45 -3.10
CA TYR A 35 14.92 13.32 -2.17
C TYR A 35 15.22 13.74 -0.73
N ALA A 36 15.88 14.87 -0.50
CA ALA A 36 16.14 15.39 0.84
C ALA A 36 14.84 15.77 1.56
N ALA A 37 13.91 16.46 0.86
CA ALA A 37 12.60 16.79 1.41
C ALA A 37 11.76 15.53 1.63
N LEU A 38 11.74 14.60 0.67
CA LEU A 38 11.05 13.33 0.80
C LEU A 38 11.55 12.50 2.00
N SER A 39 12.87 12.50 2.23
CA SER A 39 13.46 11.85 3.42
C SER A 39 12.96 12.49 4.73
N SER A 40 12.73 13.80 4.75
CA SER A 40 12.13 14.46 5.93
C SER A 40 10.68 14.03 6.13
N LEU A 41 9.92 13.79 5.05
CA LEU A 41 8.54 13.33 5.12
C LEU A 41 8.38 11.93 5.71
N THR A 42 9.41 11.09 5.66
CA THR A 42 9.37 9.75 6.31
C THR A 42 9.19 9.83 7.83
N GLN A 43 9.46 11.00 8.43
CA GLN A 43 9.26 11.25 9.86
C GLN A 43 7.83 11.69 10.19
N ASN A 44 7.01 12.03 9.19
CA ASN A 44 5.61 12.38 9.40
C ASN A 44 4.78 11.12 9.64
N GLY A 45 4.19 10.99 10.83
CA GLY A 45 3.48 9.77 11.24
C GLY A 45 2.31 9.39 10.33
N LEU A 46 1.60 10.37 9.73
CA LEU A 46 0.46 10.07 8.86
C LEU A 46 0.93 9.61 7.46
N ILE A 47 1.93 10.30 6.89
CA ILE A 47 2.54 9.88 5.61
C ILE A 47 3.18 8.50 5.77
N ARG A 48 3.84 8.28 6.91
CA ARG A 48 4.45 7.00 7.25
C ARG A 48 3.41 5.88 7.29
N ALA A 49 2.32 6.08 8.02
CA ALA A 49 1.23 5.11 8.07
C ALA A 49 0.65 4.81 6.68
N CYS A 50 0.45 5.84 5.84
CA CYS A 50 -0.07 5.68 4.48
C CYS A 50 0.85 4.83 3.59
N VAL A 51 2.16 4.97 3.72
CA VAL A 51 3.14 4.24 2.90
C VAL A 51 3.35 2.82 3.43
N GLU A 52 3.60 2.70 4.74
CA GLU A 52 3.93 1.41 5.37
C GLU A 52 2.75 0.44 5.31
N THR A 53 1.50 0.88 5.59
CA THR A 53 0.32 0.01 5.48
C THR A 53 0.20 -0.65 4.11
N VAL A 54 0.49 0.09 3.03
CA VAL A 54 0.43 -0.47 1.68
C VAL A 54 1.60 -1.41 1.42
N ALA A 55 2.81 -1.09 1.86
CA ALA A 55 3.98 -1.95 1.70
C ALA A 55 3.83 -3.26 2.50
N ASP A 56 3.31 -3.17 3.72
CA ASP A 56 3.00 -4.32 4.57
C ASP A 56 2.00 -5.24 3.88
N ASP A 57 0.86 -4.70 3.44
CA ASP A 57 -0.18 -5.50 2.79
C ASP A 57 0.27 -6.06 1.42
N MET A 58 1.16 -5.38 0.69
CA MET A 58 1.74 -5.91 -0.56
C MET A 58 2.65 -7.13 -0.36
N THR A 59 3.18 -7.33 0.84
CA THR A 59 4.17 -8.38 1.11
C THR A 59 3.80 -9.31 2.26
N ARG A 60 2.68 -9.06 2.94
CA ARG A 60 2.19 -9.87 4.05
C ARG A 60 1.88 -11.29 3.63
N GLU A 61 1.00 -11.43 2.63
CA GLU A 61 0.76 -12.70 1.98
C GLU A 61 1.79 -12.84 0.85
N TRP A 62 2.69 -13.81 1.01
CA TRP A 62 3.83 -13.93 0.12
C TRP A 62 3.43 -14.56 -1.24
N ILE A 63 4.33 -15.19 -1.88
CA ILE A 63 4.13 -15.85 -3.17
C ILE A 63 4.21 -17.36 -3.02
N GLU A 64 3.53 -18.05 -3.90
CA GLU A 64 3.69 -19.47 -4.14
C GLU A 64 4.39 -19.71 -5.47
N ILE A 65 5.41 -20.57 -5.49
CA ILE A 65 6.07 -20.97 -6.74
C ILE A 65 5.16 -22.00 -7.42
N THR A 66 4.85 -21.73 -8.68
CA THR A 66 4.13 -22.66 -9.56
C THR A 66 5.11 -23.21 -10.58
N ALA A 67 5.45 -24.49 -10.47
CA ALA A 67 6.08 -25.24 -11.55
C ALA A 67 4.98 -25.91 -12.39
N ASN A 68 5.09 -25.88 -13.71
CA ASN A 68 4.16 -26.65 -14.54
C ASN A 68 4.50 -28.14 -14.43
N ASP A 69 3.66 -28.90 -13.75
CA ASP A 69 3.64 -30.37 -13.69
C ASP A 69 3.45 -31.00 -15.09
N SER A 70 4.34 -30.72 -16.03
CA SER A 70 4.18 -31.28 -17.37
C SER A 70 4.66 -32.74 -17.48
N ASN A 71 5.35 -33.30 -16.49
CA ASN A 71 5.93 -34.64 -16.59
C ASN A 71 5.71 -35.59 -15.39
N GLY A 72 5.05 -35.20 -14.33
CA GLY A 72 4.64 -36.14 -13.25
C GLY A 72 5.78 -36.91 -12.56
N ASP A 73 7.02 -36.46 -12.69
CA ASP A 73 8.18 -37.08 -12.06
C ASP A 73 8.55 -36.27 -10.80
N GLY A 74 8.76 -36.95 -9.69
CA GLY A 74 8.92 -36.34 -8.35
C GLY A 74 10.15 -35.44 -8.16
N ASP A 75 10.81 -35.05 -9.24
CA ASP A 75 11.97 -34.13 -9.23
C ASP A 75 11.56 -32.66 -9.11
N ASP A 76 10.33 -32.29 -9.57
CA ASP A 76 9.80 -30.89 -9.53
C ASP A 76 9.51 -30.40 -8.11
N SER A 77 9.18 -31.32 -7.17
CA SER A 77 8.94 -30.96 -5.77
C SER A 77 10.24 -30.55 -5.05
N ASP A 78 11.36 -31.15 -5.41
CA ASP A 78 12.65 -30.85 -4.80
C ASP A 78 13.19 -29.50 -5.30
N GLU A 79 13.00 -29.17 -6.57
CA GLU A 79 13.38 -27.87 -7.14
C GLU A 79 12.57 -26.73 -6.54
N LYS A 80 11.26 -26.89 -6.38
CA LYS A 80 10.39 -25.93 -5.71
C LYS A 80 10.88 -25.66 -4.28
N THR A 81 11.17 -26.71 -3.52
CA THR A 81 11.66 -26.60 -2.14
C THR A 81 13.00 -25.85 -2.07
N ILE A 82 13.92 -26.15 -2.97
CA ILE A 82 15.23 -25.46 -3.07
C ILE A 82 15.04 -23.96 -3.36
N LEU A 83 14.11 -23.60 -4.23
CA LEU A 83 13.83 -22.21 -4.57
C LEU A 83 13.17 -21.47 -3.40
N GLU A 84 12.23 -22.10 -2.68
CA GLU A 84 11.59 -21.54 -1.50
C GLU A 84 12.61 -21.31 -0.36
N GLU A 85 13.48 -22.28 -0.08
CA GLU A 85 14.58 -22.10 0.86
C GLU A 85 15.53 -20.97 0.44
N ALA A 86 15.85 -20.87 -0.85
CA ALA A 86 16.70 -19.81 -1.36
C ALA A 86 16.05 -18.42 -1.23
N MET A 87 14.74 -18.31 -1.42
CA MET A 87 14.03 -17.06 -1.20
C MET A 87 14.11 -16.59 0.26
N ILE A 88 14.07 -17.54 1.20
CA ILE A 88 14.26 -17.26 2.64
C ILE A 88 15.71 -16.85 2.92
N ASP A 89 16.70 -17.60 2.40
CA ASP A 89 18.12 -17.31 2.58
C ASP A 89 18.49 -15.91 2.11
N TYR A 90 18.00 -15.51 0.93
CA TYR A 90 18.23 -14.18 0.36
C TYR A 90 17.27 -13.12 0.88
N ARG A 91 16.33 -13.46 1.76
CA ARG A 91 15.34 -12.56 2.38
C ARG A 91 14.53 -11.76 1.35
N LEU A 92 14.05 -12.41 0.30
CA LEU A 92 13.37 -11.73 -0.80
C LEU A 92 12.12 -10.98 -0.34
N GLN A 93 11.33 -11.55 0.58
CA GLN A 93 10.14 -10.89 1.12
C GLN A 93 10.49 -9.55 1.79
N ALA A 94 11.50 -9.55 2.68
CA ALA A 94 11.94 -8.32 3.34
C ALA A 94 12.53 -7.29 2.37
N LEU A 95 13.20 -7.76 1.31
CA LEU A 95 13.75 -6.91 0.25
C LEU A 95 12.64 -6.28 -0.57
N CYS A 96 11.61 -7.05 -0.95
CA CYS A 96 10.43 -6.57 -1.66
C CYS A 96 9.60 -5.59 -0.80
N HIS A 97 9.45 -5.89 0.49
CA HIS A 97 8.83 -4.98 1.44
C HIS A 97 9.54 -3.62 1.46
N LYS A 98 10.86 -3.64 1.60
CA LYS A 98 11.66 -2.40 1.59
C LYS A 98 11.60 -1.68 0.25
N ALA A 99 11.53 -2.41 -0.87
CA ALA A 99 11.37 -1.83 -2.19
C ALA A 99 10.00 -1.16 -2.35
N ALA A 100 8.93 -1.76 -1.83
CA ALA A 100 7.58 -1.17 -1.80
C ALA A 100 7.50 0.08 -0.92
N GLU A 101 8.17 0.10 0.24
CA GLU A 101 8.31 1.32 1.05
C GLU A 101 9.03 2.43 0.25
N PHE A 102 10.12 2.11 -0.44
CA PHE A 102 10.88 3.10 -1.21
C PHE A 102 10.10 3.59 -2.44
N ASP A 103 9.27 2.76 -3.05
CA ASP A 103 8.31 3.21 -4.06
C ASP A 103 7.33 4.23 -3.47
N GLY A 104 6.83 3.98 -2.28
CA GLY A 104 5.94 4.90 -1.58
C GLY A 104 6.60 6.22 -1.19
N TYR A 105 7.79 6.17 -0.61
CA TYR A 105 8.50 7.36 -0.12
C TYR A 105 9.23 8.16 -1.20
N PHE A 106 9.85 7.47 -2.16
CA PHE A 106 10.78 8.08 -3.13
C PHE A 106 10.35 7.90 -4.59
N GLY A 107 9.27 7.14 -4.84
CA GLY A 107 8.79 6.83 -6.17
C GLY A 107 9.50 5.65 -6.83
N GLY A 108 10.26 4.87 -6.07
CA GLY A 108 10.95 3.67 -6.51
C GLY A 108 12.34 3.51 -5.92
N CYS A 109 13.02 2.44 -6.34
CA CYS A 109 14.40 2.15 -5.98
C CYS A 109 15.08 1.30 -7.06
N LEU A 110 16.38 1.08 -6.91
CA LEU A 110 17.12 0.12 -7.70
C LEU A 110 17.64 -1.00 -6.79
N ILE A 111 17.56 -2.25 -7.27
CA ILE A 111 18.11 -3.41 -6.58
C ILE A 111 19.35 -3.85 -7.38
N PHE A 112 20.49 -3.84 -6.74
CA PHE A 112 21.77 -4.25 -7.31
C PHE A 112 21.99 -5.74 -7.13
N ILE A 113 22.41 -6.39 -8.21
CA ILE A 113 22.79 -7.81 -8.26
C ILE A 113 24.28 -7.89 -7.96
N ASP A 114 24.63 -8.24 -6.72
CA ASP A 114 26.03 -8.32 -6.27
C ASP A 114 26.65 -9.67 -6.63
N THR A 115 27.46 -9.68 -7.67
CA THR A 115 28.26 -10.83 -8.11
C THR A 115 29.73 -10.74 -7.68
N GLY A 116 30.10 -9.73 -6.90
CA GLY A 116 31.51 -9.45 -6.55
C GLY A 116 32.34 -8.95 -7.72
N ALA A 117 31.71 -8.41 -8.77
CA ALA A 117 32.36 -7.86 -9.95
C ALA A 117 33.27 -6.67 -9.63
N SER A 118 34.39 -6.55 -10.33
CA SER A 118 35.26 -5.37 -10.27
C SER A 118 34.62 -4.16 -10.94
N ASP A 119 35.12 -2.96 -10.64
CA ASP A 119 34.55 -1.71 -11.19
C ASP A 119 34.54 -1.68 -12.73
N SER A 120 35.51 -2.32 -13.39
CA SER A 120 35.54 -2.46 -14.86
C SER A 120 34.45 -3.43 -15.37
N GLN A 121 34.15 -4.47 -14.62
CA GLN A 121 33.12 -5.45 -14.96
C GLN A 121 31.71 -4.89 -14.72
N LEU A 122 31.53 -3.95 -13.78
CA LEU A 122 30.24 -3.30 -13.54
C LEU A 122 29.70 -2.56 -14.76
N LEU A 123 30.58 -2.11 -15.66
CA LEU A 123 30.22 -1.43 -16.92
C LEU A 123 29.74 -2.38 -18.01
N THR A 124 30.07 -3.67 -17.91
CA THR A 124 29.67 -4.67 -18.89
C THR A 124 28.28 -5.24 -18.56
N PRO A 125 27.49 -5.59 -19.57
CA PRO A 125 26.23 -6.28 -19.34
C PRO A 125 26.42 -7.56 -18.52
N LEU A 126 25.53 -7.79 -17.54
CA LEU A 126 25.42 -9.05 -16.85
C LEU A 126 24.70 -10.05 -17.76
N ASP A 127 25.34 -11.16 -18.01
CA ASP A 127 24.73 -12.29 -18.76
C ASP A 127 23.91 -13.13 -17.79
N ILE A 128 22.59 -13.18 -18.03
CA ILE A 128 21.64 -14.00 -17.27
C ILE A 128 21.36 -15.24 -18.11
N SER A 129 22.32 -16.14 -18.16
CA SER A 129 22.21 -17.43 -18.87
C SER A 129 22.79 -18.55 -18.03
N ASN A 130 22.42 -19.80 -18.36
CA ASN A 130 22.89 -21.00 -17.68
C ASN A 130 24.44 -21.16 -17.74
N LYS A 131 25.11 -20.40 -18.62
CA LYS A 131 26.58 -20.46 -18.81
C LYS A 131 27.31 -19.32 -18.13
N SER A 132 26.60 -18.44 -17.42
CA SER A 132 27.20 -17.27 -16.78
C SER A 132 28.15 -17.68 -15.66
N ALA A 133 29.45 -17.55 -15.91
CA ALA A 133 30.46 -17.75 -14.87
C ALA A 133 30.40 -16.70 -13.76
N GLU A 134 29.84 -15.54 -14.06
CA GLU A 134 29.72 -14.43 -13.12
C GLU A 134 28.60 -14.65 -12.09
N LEU A 135 27.46 -15.23 -12.51
CA LEU A 135 26.36 -15.56 -11.61
C LEU A 135 26.71 -16.67 -10.60
N LYS A 136 27.69 -17.53 -10.90
CA LYS A 136 28.23 -18.50 -9.92
C LYS A 136 28.85 -17.84 -8.68
N ASN A 137 29.26 -16.58 -8.80
CA ASN A 137 29.80 -15.78 -7.70
C ASN A 137 28.73 -14.85 -7.08
N PHE A 138 27.46 -15.06 -7.36
CA PHE A 138 26.38 -14.27 -6.79
C PHE A 138 26.42 -14.32 -5.28
N LYS A 139 26.30 -13.14 -4.65
CA LYS A 139 26.36 -12.99 -3.19
C LYS A 139 25.00 -12.63 -2.61
N ARG A 140 24.37 -11.58 -3.14
CA ARG A 140 23.12 -11.04 -2.61
C ARG A 140 22.49 -10.01 -3.54
N PHE A 141 21.23 -9.70 -3.25
CA PHE A 141 20.56 -8.49 -3.75
C PHE A 141 20.76 -7.34 -2.75
N THR A 142 21.04 -6.15 -3.25
CA THR A 142 21.24 -4.95 -2.41
C THR A 142 20.34 -3.83 -2.91
N ILE A 143 19.48 -3.33 -2.05
CA ILE A 143 18.63 -2.18 -2.36
C ILE A 143 19.44 -0.89 -2.32
N ILE A 144 19.23 -0.01 -3.29
CA ILE A 144 19.89 1.29 -3.40
C ILE A 144 18.84 2.38 -3.38
N GLU A 145 19.00 3.30 -2.44
CA GLU A 145 18.13 4.48 -2.33
C GLU A 145 18.32 5.43 -3.52
N PRO A 146 17.25 6.04 -4.01
CA PRO A 146 17.29 6.93 -5.17
C PRO A 146 18.23 8.14 -5.04
N ILE A 147 18.46 8.61 -3.83
CA ILE A 147 19.37 9.73 -3.56
C ILE A 147 20.82 9.43 -3.94
N ASN A 148 21.17 8.14 -3.96
CA ASN A 148 22.53 7.67 -4.24
C ASN A 148 22.72 7.27 -5.71
N VAL A 149 21.71 7.49 -6.56
CA VAL A 149 21.67 6.98 -7.93
C VAL A 149 21.41 8.12 -8.89
N PHE A 150 22.15 8.16 -10.00
CA PHE A 150 21.91 9.10 -11.09
C PHE A 150 21.94 8.36 -12.43
N PRO A 151 21.04 8.69 -13.38
CA PRO A 151 21.08 8.12 -14.71
C PRO A 151 22.39 8.49 -15.44
N GLY A 152 22.92 7.53 -16.18
CA GLY A 152 24.01 7.79 -17.11
C GLY A 152 23.50 8.30 -18.45
N THR A 153 24.07 7.81 -19.55
CA THR A 153 23.66 8.18 -20.91
C THR A 153 22.35 7.53 -21.29
N TYR A 154 21.45 8.29 -21.89
CA TYR A 154 20.19 7.82 -22.45
C TYR A 154 19.89 8.54 -23.76
N GLU A 155 19.07 7.92 -24.62
CA GLU A 155 18.64 8.50 -25.87
C GLU A 155 17.39 9.35 -25.66
N SER A 156 17.38 10.58 -26.17
CA SER A 156 16.28 11.53 -26.03
C SER A 156 15.73 12.05 -27.35
N LEU A 157 16.28 11.64 -28.50
CA LEU A 157 15.99 12.24 -29.80
C LEU A 157 14.98 11.46 -30.64
N ASP A 158 15.00 10.13 -30.54
CA ASP A 158 14.13 9.27 -31.35
C ASP A 158 13.11 8.53 -30.48
N PRO A 159 11.84 8.97 -30.49
CA PRO A 159 10.75 8.30 -29.75
C PRO A 159 10.45 6.88 -30.23
N LEU A 160 10.85 6.49 -31.42
CA LEU A 160 10.62 5.15 -31.97
C LEU A 160 11.71 4.16 -31.56
N SER A 161 12.82 4.67 -30.99
CA SER A 161 13.90 3.82 -30.50
C SER A 161 13.49 3.09 -29.22
N PRO A 162 13.76 1.78 -29.08
CA PRO A 162 13.53 1.05 -27.83
C PRO A 162 14.43 1.53 -26.69
N ARG A 163 15.44 2.37 -26.98
CA ARG A 163 16.35 3.00 -26.00
C ARG A 163 15.89 4.41 -25.60
N TYR A 164 14.75 4.88 -26.12
CA TYR A 164 14.23 6.20 -25.85
C TYR A 164 13.90 6.39 -24.37
N TYR A 165 14.60 7.33 -23.73
CA TYR A 165 14.53 7.59 -22.29
C TYR A 165 14.74 6.32 -21.43
N VAL A 166 15.66 5.46 -21.84
CA VAL A 166 16.13 4.30 -21.09
C VAL A 166 17.61 4.43 -20.82
N PRO A 167 18.07 4.70 -19.58
CA PRO A 167 19.49 4.79 -19.26
C PRO A 167 20.18 3.43 -19.49
N ASP A 168 21.30 3.44 -20.21
CA ASP A 168 22.11 2.24 -20.41
C ASP A 168 23.00 1.94 -19.20
N THR A 169 23.40 2.98 -18.50
CA THR A 169 24.24 2.91 -17.30
C THR A 169 23.70 3.82 -16.21
N TRP A 170 24.05 3.52 -14.98
CA TRP A 170 23.68 4.27 -13.79
C TRP A 170 24.92 4.60 -12.95
N TRP A 171 24.96 5.78 -12.42
CA TRP A 171 25.95 6.17 -11.42
C TRP A 171 25.42 5.86 -10.01
N VAL A 172 26.15 5.04 -9.29
CA VAL A 172 25.84 4.66 -7.91
C VAL A 172 27.02 5.07 -7.03
N LEU A 173 26.87 6.16 -6.30
CA LEU A 173 27.93 6.71 -5.41
C LEU A 173 29.32 6.77 -6.08
N GLY A 174 29.38 7.28 -7.32
CA GLY A 174 30.63 7.45 -8.07
C GLY A 174 31.09 6.22 -8.86
N LYS A 175 30.38 5.09 -8.77
CA LYS A 175 30.63 3.92 -9.62
C LYS A 175 29.58 3.87 -10.73
N GLN A 176 30.03 3.56 -11.93
CA GLN A 176 29.13 3.38 -13.06
C GLN A 176 28.74 1.91 -13.21
N VAL A 177 27.44 1.64 -13.28
CA VAL A 177 26.88 0.29 -13.32
C VAL A 177 25.98 0.13 -14.54
N HIS A 178 26.12 -0.95 -15.28
CA HIS A 178 25.26 -1.27 -16.43
C HIS A 178 23.85 -1.62 -15.97
N LYS A 179 22.82 -1.23 -16.74
CA LYS A 179 21.39 -1.43 -16.40
C LYS A 179 21.02 -2.88 -16.13
N SER A 180 21.66 -3.86 -16.79
CA SER A 180 21.36 -5.28 -16.59
C SER A 180 21.75 -5.81 -15.19
N ARG A 181 22.56 -5.07 -14.43
CA ARG A 181 22.98 -5.39 -13.06
C ARG A 181 22.08 -4.74 -12.02
N LEU A 182 21.05 -4.03 -12.47
CA LEU A 182 20.12 -3.30 -11.65
C LEU A 182 18.70 -3.70 -12.00
N ILE A 183 17.90 -4.02 -11.00
CA ILE A 183 16.47 -4.27 -11.13
C ILE A 183 15.78 -3.00 -10.66
N ARG A 184 14.99 -2.37 -11.53
CA ARG A 184 14.26 -1.15 -11.21
C ARG A 184 12.89 -1.52 -10.62
N VAL A 185 12.57 -0.97 -9.47
CA VAL A 185 11.26 -1.06 -8.83
C VAL A 185 10.60 0.31 -8.89
N CYS A 186 9.44 0.42 -9.54
CA CYS A 186 8.74 1.69 -9.71
C CYS A 186 7.26 1.43 -10.01
N GLY A 187 6.38 1.95 -9.16
CA GLY A 187 4.93 1.78 -9.29
C GLY A 187 4.23 2.90 -10.07
N ASN A 188 4.53 4.15 -9.77
CA ASN A 188 3.84 5.32 -10.32
C ASN A 188 4.71 6.04 -11.36
N GLU A 189 4.83 5.46 -12.55
CA GLU A 189 5.65 6.05 -13.60
C GLU A 189 5.23 7.48 -13.98
N VAL A 190 6.23 8.31 -14.25
CA VAL A 190 6.04 9.68 -14.73
C VAL A 190 6.02 9.73 -16.27
N PRO A 191 5.36 10.73 -16.87
CA PRO A 191 5.51 11.03 -18.29
C PRO A 191 6.98 11.19 -18.68
N VAL A 192 7.30 10.81 -19.92
CA VAL A 192 8.69 10.76 -20.44
C VAL A 192 9.47 12.05 -20.17
N ILE A 193 8.84 13.20 -20.35
CA ILE A 193 9.48 14.52 -20.15
C ILE A 193 9.89 14.78 -18.71
N LEU A 194 9.22 14.16 -17.74
CA LEU A 194 9.51 14.30 -16.32
C LEU A 194 10.50 13.25 -15.80
N LYS A 195 10.78 12.18 -16.57
CA LYS A 195 11.69 11.11 -16.14
C LYS A 195 13.04 11.61 -15.60
N PRO A 196 13.74 12.56 -16.26
CA PRO A 196 15.01 13.05 -15.74
C PRO A 196 14.90 13.75 -14.38
N THR A 197 13.80 14.46 -14.14
CA THR A 197 13.55 15.17 -12.88
C THR A 197 13.37 14.19 -11.72
N TYR A 198 12.74 13.03 -11.97
CA TYR A 198 12.49 11.98 -10.98
C TYR A 198 13.55 10.87 -11.00
N ASN A 199 14.74 11.12 -11.52
CA ASN A 199 15.80 10.12 -11.67
C ASN A 199 15.32 8.83 -12.38
N PHE A 200 14.45 8.94 -13.38
CA PHE A 200 13.85 7.80 -14.10
C PHE A 200 13.08 6.82 -13.19
N LEU A 201 12.65 7.30 -12.03
CA LEU A 201 11.72 6.63 -11.13
C LEU A 201 10.31 7.22 -11.27
N GLY A 202 9.44 6.96 -10.32
CA GLY A 202 8.06 7.39 -10.34
C GLY A 202 7.75 8.58 -9.43
N ILE A 203 6.46 8.92 -9.38
CA ILE A 203 5.96 9.94 -8.45
C ILE A 203 5.84 9.30 -7.07
N PRO A 204 6.52 9.84 -6.03
CA PRO A 204 6.40 9.36 -4.67
C PRO A 204 4.98 9.52 -4.13
N ARG A 205 4.44 8.47 -3.53
CA ARG A 205 3.14 8.54 -2.82
C ARG A 205 3.19 9.58 -1.70
N ALA A 206 4.31 9.67 -0.98
CA ALA A 206 4.55 10.68 0.03
C ALA A 206 4.39 12.11 -0.50
N GLN A 207 4.85 12.39 -1.72
CA GLN A 207 4.68 13.69 -2.37
C GLN A 207 3.22 13.96 -2.74
N ILE A 208 2.50 12.96 -3.24
CA ILE A 208 1.07 13.10 -3.58
C ILE A 208 0.24 13.41 -2.33
N LEU A 209 0.56 12.79 -1.21
CA LEU A 209 -0.15 12.95 0.05
C LEU A 209 0.20 14.25 0.78
N TYR A 210 1.33 14.86 0.49
CA TYR A 210 1.89 15.96 1.27
C TYR A 210 0.92 17.12 1.46
N ASP A 211 0.31 17.62 0.40
CA ASP A 211 -0.62 18.76 0.48
C ASP A 211 -1.87 18.43 1.32
N TYR A 212 -2.40 17.22 1.17
CA TYR A 212 -3.57 16.76 1.94
C TYR A 212 -3.25 16.63 3.42
N VAL A 213 -2.05 16.14 3.74
CA VAL A 213 -1.57 16.03 5.13
C VAL A 213 -1.33 17.40 5.74
N LEU A 214 -0.79 18.37 4.98
CA LEU A 214 -0.66 19.77 5.44
C LEU A 214 -2.03 20.38 5.75
N HIS A 215 -2.99 20.26 4.84
CA HIS A 215 -4.33 20.78 5.05
C HIS A 215 -5.01 20.15 6.29
N PHE A 216 -4.82 18.86 6.50
CA PHE A 216 -5.30 18.18 7.71
C PHE A 216 -4.64 18.72 8.97
N GLN A 217 -3.32 18.94 8.96
CA GLN A 217 -2.60 19.49 10.10
C GLN A 217 -3.04 20.94 10.40
N ASP A 218 -3.24 21.75 9.36
CA ASP A 218 -3.71 23.12 9.49
C ASP A 218 -5.14 23.16 10.06
N ALA A 219 -6.03 22.29 9.59
CA ALA A 219 -7.38 22.17 10.12
C ALA A 219 -7.38 21.80 11.61
N ARG A 220 -6.55 20.84 12.02
CA ARG A 220 -6.39 20.45 13.44
C ARG A 220 -5.80 21.58 14.29
N MET A 221 -4.82 22.32 13.77
CA MET A 221 -4.28 23.47 14.48
C MET A 221 -5.31 24.59 14.62
N ALA A 222 -6.12 24.81 13.59
CA ALA A 222 -7.22 25.79 13.64
C ALA A 222 -8.28 25.37 14.65
N GLU A 223 -8.65 24.08 14.71
CA GLU A 223 -9.54 23.51 15.72
C GLU A 223 -8.99 23.75 17.13
N ALA A 224 -7.73 23.41 17.38
CA ALA A 224 -7.09 23.61 18.68
C ALA A 224 -7.09 25.08 19.09
N ARG A 225 -6.82 26.01 18.17
CA ARG A 225 -6.89 27.47 18.42
C ARG A 225 -8.31 27.96 18.68
N LEU A 226 -9.32 27.36 18.01
CA LEU A 226 -10.72 27.70 18.29
C LEU A 226 -11.13 27.21 19.68
N LEU A 227 -10.71 26.00 20.08
CA LEU A 227 -10.94 25.47 21.43
C LEU A 227 -10.28 26.34 22.50
N GLU A 228 -9.05 26.81 22.26
CA GLU A 228 -8.34 27.72 23.16
C GLU A 228 -9.11 29.08 23.30
N LYS A 229 -9.69 29.56 22.20
CA LYS A 229 -10.45 30.82 22.15
C LYS A 229 -11.97 30.63 22.26
N PHE A 230 -12.41 29.46 22.71
CA PHE A 230 -13.84 29.08 22.75
C PHE A 230 -14.73 30.10 23.47
N SER A 231 -14.23 30.75 24.50
CA SER A 231 -14.92 31.82 25.21
C SER A 231 -14.15 33.12 25.08
N LEU A 232 -14.62 34.01 24.20
CA LEU A 232 -14.16 35.39 24.18
C LEU A 232 -14.83 36.14 25.31
N LYS A 233 -14.04 36.53 26.29
CA LYS A 233 -14.51 37.33 27.43
C LYS A 233 -14.44 38.82 27.06
N VAL A 234 -15.59 39.43 26.92
CA VAL A 234 -15.69 40.87 26.58
C VAL A 234 -16.03 41.64 27.82
N PHE A 235 -15.11 42.48 28.23
CA PHE A 235 -15.32 43.46 29.30
C PHE A 235 -15.74 44.79 28.66
N LYS A 236 -16.96 45.22 28.92
CA LYS A 236 -17.48 46.49 28.45
C LYS A 236 -17.32 47.56 29.54
N THR A 237 -16.74 48.66 29.17
CA THR A 237 -16.57 49.81 30.02
C THR A 237 -16.71 51.12 29.23
N ASN A 238 -16.83 52.28 29.88
CA ASN A 238 -16.91 53.55 29.19
C ASN A 238 -15.53 53.95 28.59
N MET A 239 -15.28 53.57 27.34
CA MET A 239 -14.03 53.89 26.64
C MET A 239 -13.82 55.37 26.40
N GLN A 240 -14.88 56.19 26.37
CA GLN A 240 -14.79 57.64 26.11
C GLN A 240 -14.10 58.35 27.25
N ASP A 241 -14.44 58.02 28.51
CA ASP A 241 -13.78 58.56 29.68
C ASP A 241 -12.31 58.18 29.80
N ILE A 242 -11.97 56.99 29.29
CA ILE A 242 -10.63 56.47 29.28
C ILE A 242 -9.74 57.19 28.28
N LEU A 243 -10.27 57.44 27.08
CA LEU A 243 -9.53 58.10 26.00
C LEU A 243 -9.28 59.57 26.27
N THR A 244 -10.15 60.21 27.10
CA THR A 244 -10.03 61.65 27.47
C THR A 244 -9.14 61.89 28.68
N ASN A 245 -8.86 60.86 29.50
CA ASN A 245 -8.05 60.99 30.71
C ASN A 245 -6.74 60.18 30.65
N PRO A 246 -5.60 60.87 30.54
CA PRO A 246 -4.29 60.16 30.41
C PRO A 246 -3.94 59.22 31.58
N ASN A 247 -4.51 59.45 32.76
CA ASN A 247 -4.27 58.59 33.93
C ASN A 247 -5.22 57.38 34.05
N ALA A 248 -6.25 57.33 33.23
CA ALA A 248 -7.23 56.25 33.27
C ALA A 248 -6.69 54.90 32.67
N THR A 249 -5.69 54.99 31.79
CA THR A 249 -5.08 53.81 31.16
C THR A 249 -4.44 52.86 32.20
N SER A 250 -3.76 53.41 33.21
CA SER A 250 -3.17 52.61 34.31
C SER A 250 -4.23 51.94 35.19
N GLY A 251 -5.40 52.55 35.34
CA GLY A 251 -6.53 51.97 36.05
C GLY A 251 -7.16 50.79 35.32
N ILE A 252 -7.23 50.85 33.99
CA ILE A 252 -7.77 49.78 33.18
C ILE A 252 -6.81 48.56 33.15
N ASP A 253 -5.53 48.81 32.96
CA ASP A 253 -4.54 47.73 32.98
C ASP A 253 -4.57 46.98 34.33
N ALA A 254 -4.67 47.74 35.44
CA ALA A 254 -4.86 47.16 36.77
C ALA A 254 -6.16 46.35 36.87
N ARG A 255 -7.24 46.85 36.27
CA ARG A 255 -8.55 46.17 36.26
C ARG A 255 -8.54 44.91 35.39
N ILE A 256 -7.96 44.97 34.18
CA ILE A 256 -7.81 43.84 33.30
C ILE A 256 -6.93 42.77 33.96
N ASN A 257 -5.82 43.18 34.58
CA ASN A 257 -4.94 42.24 35.30
C ASN A 257 -5.66 41.60 36.49
N TYR A 258 -6.46 42.35 37.21
CA TYR A 258 -7.30 41.83 38.29
C TYR A 258 -8.30 40.80 37.76
N LEU A 259 -9.07 41.16 36.72
CA LEU A 259 -10.02 40.26 36.11
C LEU A 259 -9.34 38.99 35.57
N THR A 260 -8.19 39.13 34.92
CA THR A 260 -7.42 37.99 34.37
C THR A 260 -6.91 37.06 35.49
N ALA A 261 -6.46 37.64 36.61
CA ALA A 261 -5.93 36.86 37.74
C ALA A 261 -7.02 36.06 38.48
N TYR A 262 -8.25 36.58 38.55
CA TYR A 262 -9.38 35.95 39.23
C TYR A 262 -10.33 35.18 38.27
N MET A 263 -10.03 35.15 36.99
CA MET A 263 -10.81 34.50 35.95
C MET A 263 -10.53 33.00 35.91
N SER A 264 -10.74 32.29 37.02
CA SER A 264 -10.74 30.82 37.11
C SER A 264 -12.19 30.31 37.17
N ASN A 265 -12.41 29.03 36.92
CA ASN A 265 -13.75 28.44 37.02
C ASN A 265 -14.36 28.56 38.44
N ASP A 266 -13.53 28.72 39.45
CA ASP A 266 -13.94 28.82 40.86
C ASP A 266 -13.82 30.25 41.41
N GLY A 267 -13.40 31.22 40.57
CA GLY A 267 -13.19 32.61 40.96
C GLY A 267 -14.45 33.46 40.86
N VAL A 268 -14.76 34.19 41.91
CA VAL A 268 -15.80 35.23 41.92
C VAL A 268 -15.15 36.59 41.70
N PHE A 269 -15.61 37.36 40.73
CA PHE A 269 -15.14 38.71 40.50
C PHE A 269 -16.31 39.71 40.57
N ALA A 270 -16.02 40.88 41.10
CA ALA A 270 -17.00 41.93 41.23
C ALA A 270 -16.91 42.91 40.05
N LEU A 271 -18.04 43.29 39.49
CA LEU A 271 -18.20 44.30 38.44
C LEU A 271 -18.93 45.50 38.99
N ASP A 272 -18.66 46.69 38.43
CA ASP A 272 -19.45 47.88 38.71
C ASP A 272 -20.81 47.75 38.02
N LYS A 273 -21.88 47.94 38.80
CA LYS A 273 -23.26 47.71 38.36
C LYS A 273 -23.68 48.56 37.17
N ASP A 274 -23.21 49.82 37.14
CA ASP A 274 -23.70 50.81 36.20
C ASP A 274 -22.74 51.13 35.06
N MET A 275 -21.43 50.73 35.20
CA MET A 275 -20.37 51.11 34.29
C MET A 275 -19.71 49.94 33.60
N GLU A 276 -19.88 48.72 34.11
CA GLU A 276 -19.18 47.55 33.61
C GLU A 276 -20.17 46.45 33.24
N ASP A 277 -19.96 45.82 32.11
CA ASP A 277 -20.71 44.63 31.68
C ASP A 277 -19.74 43.57 31.18
N PHE A 278 -19.99 42.32 31.53
CA PHE A 278 -19.17 41.18 31.14
C PHE A 278 -20.00 40.23 30.30
N ILE A 279 -19.61 40.07 29.06
CA ILE A 279 -20.24 39.13 28.13
C ILE A 279 -19.28 38.00 27.78
N ASN A 280 -19.71 36.80 28.02
CA ASN A 280 -19.04 35.63 27.49
C ASN A 280 -19.64 35.30 26.12
N VAL A 281 -18.87 35.55 25.07
CA VAL A 281 -19.26 35.20 23.69
C VAL A 281 -18.69 33.84 23.38
N SER A 282 -19.53 32.81 23.45
CA SER A 282 -19.14 31.46 23.02
C SER A 282 -19.17 31.34 21.49
N VAL A 283 -18.12 30.83 20.89
CA VAL A 283 -18.07 30.51 19.45
C VAL A 283 -18.74 29.17 19.24
N PRO A 284 -19.70 29.04 18.32
CA PRO A 284 -20.29 27.74 18.02
C PRO A 284 -19.23 26.84 17.38
N LEU A 285 -18.98 25.64 17.96
CA LEU A 285 -18.05 24.65 17.47
C LEU A 285 -18.71 23.63 16.53
N ASN A 286 -19.99 23.82 16.23
CA ASN A 286 -20.74 22.94 15.35
C ASN A 286 -20.10 22.91 13.95
N GLY A 287 -19.83 21.73 13.42
CA GLY A 287 -19.25 21.53 12.09
C GLY A 287 -17.72 21.55 12.00
N VAL A 288 -17.01 21.98 13.06
CA VAL A 288 -15.52 21.99 13.02
C VAL A 288 -14.97 20.55 12.94
N THR A 289 -15.54 19.65 13.72
CA THR A 289 -15.19 18.22 13.68
C THR A 289 -15.46 17.60 12.30
N ASP A 290 -16.52 18.03 11.62
CA ASP A 290 -16.85 17.56 10.27
C ASP A 290 -15.82 18.00 9.24
N ILE A 291 -15.28 19.21 9.37
CA ILE A 291 -14.21 19.71 8.48
C ILE A 291 -12.94 18.86 8.65
N VAL A 292 -12.51 18.61 9.90
CA VAL A 292 -11.33 17.79 10.19
C VAL A 292 -11.51 16.36 9.65
N ARG A 293 -12.71 15.78 9.84
CA ARG A 293 -13.06 14.49 9.29
C ARG A 293 -12.98 14.46 7.76
N GLN A 294 -13.53 15.47 7.09
CA GLN A 294 -13.49 15.59 5.63
C GLN A 294 -12.04 15.64 5.10
N GLN A 295 -11.13 16.34 5.77
CA GLN A 295 -9.71 16.33 5.37
C GLN A 295 -9.09 14.93 5.50
N LEU A 296 -9.46 14.18 6.52
CA LEU A 296 -9.01 12.80 6.67
C LEU A 296 -9.60 11.88 5.58
N GLU A 297 -10.86 12.08 5.20
CA GLU A 297 -11.50 11.36 4.09
C GLU A 297 -10.76 11.57 2.76
N PHE A 298 -10.27 12.78 2.48
CA PHE A 298 -9.44 13.03 1.31
C PHE A 298 -8.12 12.25 1.35
N ILE A 299 -7.45 12.17 2.50
CA ILE A 299 -6.22 11.38 2.63
C ILE A 299 -6.50 9.90 2.37
N VAL A 300 -7.56 9.34 2.96
CA VAL A 300 -8.02 7.97 2.75
C VAL A 300 -8.32 7.70 1.27
N ALA A 301 -9.06 8.60 0.63
CA ALA A 301 -9.43 8.47 -0.78
C ALA A 301 -8.22 8.52 -1.73
N ILE A 302 -7.27 9.43 -1.50
CA ILE A 302 -6.05 9.55 -2.31
C ILE A 302 -5.11 8.38 -2.11
N ASN A 303 -4.96 7.91 -0.85
CA ASN A 303 -4.15 6.72 -0.54
C ASN A 303 -4.84 5.42 -0.97
N ARG A 304 -6.14 5.44 -1.25
CA ARG A 304 -6.98 4.27 -1.55
C ARG A 304 -6.95 3.19 -0.46
N THR A 305 -6.68 3.60 0.78
CA THR A 305 -6.59 2.69 1.92
C THR A 305 -7.76 2.96 2.85
N PRO A 306 -8.60 1.98 3.19
CA PRO A 306 -9.73 2.18 4.10
C PRO A 306 -9.30 2.77 5.44
N ALA A 307 -10.12 3.64 6.01
CA ALA A 307 -9.81 4.32 7.26
C ALA A 307 -9.51 3.35 8.41
N VAL A 308 -10.18 2.19 8.45
CA VAL A 308 -9.94 1.13 9.44
C VAL A 308 -8.52 0.57 9.34
N LYS A 309 -8.03 0.32 8.11
CA LYS A 309 -6.67 -0.16 7.88
C LYS A 309 -5.62 0.88 8.25
N LEU A 310 -5.88 2.16 7.92
CA LEU A 310 -4.94 3.25 8.18
C LEU A 310 -4.86 3.63 9.66
N MET A 311 -5.98 3.60 10.38
CA MET A 311 -6.08 4.11 11.75
C MET A 311 -6.28 3.02 12.81
N GLY A 312 -6.55 1.77 12.42
CA GLY A 312 -6.85 0.67 13.32
C GLY A 312 -8.20 0.78 14.03
N ILE A 313 -8.98 1.82 13.75
CA ILE A 313 -10.30 2.06 14.33
C ILE A 313 -11.26 2.50 13.23
N SER A 314 -12.55 2.24 13.42
CA SER A 314 -13.62 2.76 12.55
C SER A 314 -14.08 4.11 13.08
N PRO A 315 -13.68 5.24 12.48
CA PRO A 315 -14.17 6.54 12.92
C PRO A 315 -15.67 6.68 12.69
N GLN A 316 -16.35 7.42 13.54
CA GLN A 316 -17.77 7.72 13.37
C GLN A 316 -18.04 8.31 11.99
N GLY A 317 -18.93 7.70 11.22
CA GLY A 317 -19.27 8.11 9.84
C GLY A 317 -18.52 7.36 8.72
N PHE A 318 -17.50 6.58 9.04
CA PHE A 318 -16.90 5.62 8.11
C PHE A 318 -17.56 4.25 8.33
N ASN A 319 -18.41 3.88 7.41
CA ASN A 319 -19.02 2.54 7.43
C ASN A 319 -18.15 1.64 6.55
N THR A 320 -17.08 1.07 7.13
CA THR A 320 -16.18 0.17 6.41
C THR A 320 -16.84 -1.19 6.36
N GLY A 321 -17.52 -1.48 5.24
CA GLY A 321 -18.08 -2.80 4.98
C GLY A 321 -17.02 -3.75 4.39
N ASP A 322 -17.31 -5.05 4.36
CA ASP A 322 -16.45 -6.07 3.74
C ASP A 322 -16.14 -5.75 2.27
N ALA A 323 -17.05 -5.07 1.58
CA ALA A 323 -16.85 -4.59 0.22
C ALA A 323 -15.69 -3.60 0.08
N ASP A 324 -15.49 -2.70 1.05
CA ASP A 324 -14.40 -1.72 1.01
C ASP A 324 -13.05 -2.40 1.22
N ILE A 325 -13.01 -3.41 2.11
CA ILE A 325 -11.81 -4.21 2.36
C ILE A 325 -11.48 -5.05 1.11
N LYS A 326 -12.49 -5.64 0.47
CA LYS A 326 -12.29 -6.40 -0.77
C LYS A 326 -11.78 -5.51 -1.90
N ASN A 327 -12.36 -4.33 -2.12
CA ASN A 327 -11.88 -3.36 -3.10
C ASN A 327 -10.43 -2.93 -2.82
N TYR A 328 -10.08 -2.77 -1.55
CA TYR A 328 -8.72 -2.47 -1.16
C TYR A 328 -7.77 -3.63 -1.45
N ASN A 329 -8.12 -4.86 -1.12
CA ASN A 329 -7.32 -6.05 -1.41
C ASN A 329 -7.12 -6.22 -2.93
N ASP A 330 -8.15 -5.98 -3.74
CA ASP A 330 -8.05 -5.98 -5.21
C ASP A 330 -7.07 -4.89 -5.70
N HIS A 331 -7.09 -3.70 -5.05
CA HIS A 331 -6.12 -2.65 -5.34
C HIS A 331 -4.69 -3.08 -4.98
N ILE A 332 -4.47 -3.70 -3.83
CA ILE A 332 -3.15 -4.22 -3.41
C ILE A 332 -2.66 -5.30 -4.38
N ASN A 333 -3.51 -6.24 -4.78
CA ASN A 333 -3.17 -7.25 -5.78
C ASN A 333 -2.71 -6.60 -7.09
N SER A 334 -3.41 -5.55 -7.55
CA SER A 334 -3.00 -4.77 -8.73
C SER A 334 -1.65 -4.07 -8.53
N GLN A 335 -1.34 -3.59 -7.32
CA GLN A 335 -0.02 -3.00 -7.02
C GLN A 335 1.08 -4.07 -6.98
N GLN A 336 0.83 -5.25 -6.41
CA GLN A 336 1.76 -6.37 -6.44
C GLN A 336 2.13 -6.73 -7.88
N GLU A 337 1.15 -6.91 -8.76
CA GLU A 337 1.37 -7.22 -10.18
C GLU A 337 2.15 -6.11 -10.90
N LYS A 338 1.81 -4.86 -10.65
CA LYS A 338 2.42 -3.72 -11.32
C LYS A 338 3.84 -3.41 -10.84
N VAL A 339 4.09 -3.52 -9.54
CA VAL A 339 5.34 -3.04 -8.91
C VAL A 339 6.33 -4.16 -8.68
N LEU A 340 5.87 -5.33 -8.23
CA LEU A 340 6.72 -6.42 -7.77
C LEU A 340 6.86 -7.58 -8.77
N ARG A 341 5.90 -7.80 -9.68
CA ARG A 341 5.92 -8.95 -10.60
C ARG A 341 7.24 -9.05 -11.38
N GLU A 342 7.57 -8.03 -12.16
CA GLU A 342 8.77 -8.04 -12.99
C GLU A 342 10.08 -8.08 -12.19
N PRO A 343 10.26 -7.24 -11.13
CA PRO A 343 11.44 -7.32 -10.28
C PRO A 343 11.62 -8.68 -9.62
N LEU A 344 10.56 -9.26 -9.10
CA LEU A 344 10.60 -10.54 -8.39
C LEU A 344 10.87 -11.70 -9.33
N GLN A 345 10.28 -11.71 -10.54
CA GLN A 345 10.58 -12.70 -11.55
C GLN A 345 12.07 -12.69 -11.93
N LYS A 346 12.65 -11.51 -12.15
CA LYS A 346 14.10 -11.39 -12.44
C LYS A 346 14.97 -11.89 -11.30
N MET A 347 14.57 -11.66 -10.05
CA MET A 347 15.28 -12.21 -8.89
C MET A 347 15.17 -13.72 -8.83
N LEU A 348 14.01 -14.28 -9.11
CA LEU A 348 13.76 -15.71 -9.15
C LEU A 348 14.58 -16.40 -10.26
N ASP A 349 14.61 -15.82 -11.47
CA ASP A 349 15.41 -16.29 -12.60
C ASP A 349 16.90 -16.39 -12.23
N ILE A 350 17.43 -15.37 -11.54
CA ILE A 350 18.82 -15.38 -11.06
C ILE A 350 19.04 -16.48 -10.03
N ILE A 351 18.12 -16.66 -9.10
CA ILE A 351 18.21 -17.67 -8.06
C ILE A 351 18.18 -19.08 -8.65
N GLN A 352 17.34 -19.34 -9.66
CA GLN A 352 17.33 -20.61 -10.40
C GLN A 352 18.73 -20.94 -10.93
N ILE A 353 19.35 -20.01 -11.66
CA ILE A 353 20.68 -20.21 -12.25
C ILE A 353 21.73 -20.43 -11.16
N VAL A 354 21.63 -19.74 -10.04
CA VAL A 354 22.59 -19.83 -8.93
C VAL A 354 22.47 -21.14 -8.16
N LYS A 355 21.25 -21.61 -7.88
CA LYS A 355 20.98 -22.76 -7.01
C LYS A 355 20.82 -24.06 -7.80
N LEU A 356 20.09 -24.03 -8.91
CA LEU A 356 19.82 -25.20 -9.74
C LEU A 356 20.85 -25.36 -10.87
N GLY A 357 21.52 -24.27 -11.28
CA GLY A 357 22.46 -24.27 -12.41
C GLY A 357 21.78 -24.30 -13.78
N THR A 358 20.46 -24.34 -13.81
CA THR A 358 19.60 -24.35 -15.00
C THR A 358 18.59 -23.24 -14.89
N TYR A 359 18.15 -22.72 -16.03
CA TYR A 359 17.05 -21.77 -16.14
C TYR A 359 15.89 -22.47 -16.82
N ASP A 360 14.77 -22.53 -16.15
CA ASP A 360 13.51 -23.02 -16.67
C ASP A 360 12.49 -21.88 -16.74
N GLU A 361 12.01 -21.58 -17.94
CA GLU A 361 11.02 -20.53 -18.20
C GLU A 361 9.63 -20.90 -17.66
N SER A 362 9.38 -22.20 -17.38
CA SER A 362 8.12 -22.66 -16.83
C SER A 362 7.94 -22.33 -15.35
N VAL A 363 9.02 -22.04 -14.63
CA VAL A 363 8.98 -21.64 -13.22
C VAL A 363 8.45 -20.23 -13.10
N ALA A 364 7.23 -20.14 -12.60
CA ALA A 364 6.54 -18.88 -12.33
C ALA A 364 6.12 -18.83 -10.86
N PHE A 365 5.60 -17.72 -10.44
CA PHE A 365 5.02 -17.57 -9.11
C PHE A 365 3.66 -16.91 -9.17
N LYS A 366 2.88 -17.10 -8.13
CA LYS A 366 1.58 -16.48 -7.93
C LYS A 366 1.58 -15.75 -6.59
N PHE A 367 1.03 -14.54 -6.56
CA PHE A 367 0.76 -13.87 -5.29
C PHE A 367 -0.41 -14.56 -4.58
N THR A 368 -0.23 -14.85 -3.30
CA THR A 368 -1.29 -15.42 -2.46
C THR A 368 -2.40 -14.37 -2.25
N SER A 369 -3.65 -14.82 -2.28
CA SER A 369 -4.79 -13.91 -2.11
C SER A 369 -4.80 -13.27 -0.74
N LEU A 370 -5.03 -11.95 -0.70
CA LEU A 370 -5.23 -11.20 0.55
C LEU A 370 -6.64 -11.35 1.12
N ASN A 371 -7.56 -11.86 0.33
CA ASN A 371 -8.91 -12.13 0.79
C ASN A 371 -8.87 -13.46 1.56
N GLU A 372 -9.00 -13.40 2.86
CA GLU A 372 -9.37 -14.56 3.66
C GLU A 372 -10.77 -14.97 3.18
N ASP A 373 -10.85 -16.09 2.50
CA ASP A 373 -12.15 -16.70 2.28
C ASP A 373 -12.72 -17.05 3.66
N ASP A 374 -13.82 -16.41 4.04
CA ASP A 374 -14.56 -16.75 5.24
C ASP A 374 -14.82 -18.27 5.24
N GLU A 375 -14.58 -18.96 6.35
CA GLU A 375 -14.77 -20.41 6.47
C GLU A 375 -16.13 -20.85 5.91
N ASN A 376 -17.16 -20.02 6.08
CA ASN A 376 -18.49 -20.23 5.50
C ASN A 376 -18.47 -20.13 3.96
N SER A 377 -17.71 -19.18 3.40
CA SER A 377 -17.57 -19.01 1.95
C SER A 377 -16.78 -20.17 1.34
N ILE A 378 -15.74 -20.64 2.01
CA ILE A 378 -15.00 -21.86 1.63
C ILE A 378 -15.94 -23.05 1.65
N ALA A 379 -16.69 -23.26 2.75
CA ALA A 379 -17.61 -24.37 2.89
C ALA A 379 -18.74 -24.33 1.83
N GLU A 380 -19.30 -23.15 1.54
CA GLU A 380 -20.29 -22.98 0.45
C GLU A 380 -19.69 -23.28 -0.92
N THR A 381 -18.47 -22.84 -1.18
CA THR A 381 -17.76 -23.07 -2.44
C THR A 381 -17.45 -24.55 -2.62
N GLN A 382 -16.97 -25.23 -1.56
CA GLN A 382 -16.73 -26.67 -1.58
C GLN A 382 -18.04 -27.46 -1.76
N ASN A 383 -19.12 -27.04 -1.13
CA ASN A 383 -20.44 -27.68 -1.33
C ASN A 383 -20.93 -27.51 -2.77
N LYS A 384 -20.78 -26.32 -3.37
CA LYS A 384 -21.09 -26.09 -4.79
C LYS A 384 -20.20 -26.92 -5.71
N LYS A 385 -18.91 -27.00 -5.44
CA LYS A 385 -17.95 -27.86 -6.20
C LYS A 385 -18.34 -29.35 -6.08
N ALA A 386 -18.67 -29.83 -4.86
CA ALA A 386 -19.09 -31.20 -4.62
C ALA A 386 -20.35 -31.55 -5.41
N ASN A 387 -21.38 -30.69 -5.37
CA ASN A 387 -22.61 -30.88 -6.14
C ASN A 387 -22.35 -30.86 -7.65
N THR A 388 -21.48 -29.99 -8.15
CA THR A 388 -21.09 -29.94 -9.56
C THR A 388 -20.37 -31.21 -9.98
N ARG A 389 -19.43 -31.68 -9.16
CA ARG A 389 -18.69 -32.95 -9.41
C ARG A 389 -19.65 -34.16 -9.42
N GLN A 390 -20.61 -34.17 -8.50
CA GLN A 390 -21.66 -35.23 -8.45
C GLN A 390 -22.48 -35.26 -9.76
N ILE A 391 -22.90 -34.11 -10.27
CA ILE A 391 -23.63 -34.02 -11.55
C ILE A 391 -22.75 -34.51 -12.70
N TYR A 392 -21.49 -34.12 -12.77
CA TYR A 392 -20.58 -34.53 -13.84
C TYR A 392 -20.28 -36.04 -13.80
N LEU A 393 -20.16 -36.63 -12.61
CA LEU A 393 -20.05 -38.08 -12.42
C LEU A 393 -21.30 -38.79 -12.90
N ALA A 394 -22.48 -38.30 -12.51
CA ALA A 394 -23.78 -38.90 -12.90
C ALA A 394 -24.02 -38.86 -14.41
N GLU A 395 -23.58 -37.81 -15.09
CA GLU A 395 -23.68 -37.63 -16.54
C GLU A 395 -22.49 -38.28 -17.31
N GLY A 396 -21.55 -38.90 -16.60
CA GLY A 396 -20.40 -39.55 -17.21
C GLY A 396 -19.40 -38.59 -17.91
N VAL A 397 -19.39 -37.31 -17.54
CA VAL A 397 -18.50 -36.29 -18.10
C VAL A 397 -17.07 -36.44 -17.57
N VAL A 398 -16.95 -36.84 -16.29
CA VAL A 398 -15.67 -37.08 -15.61
C VAL A 398 -15.71 -38.45 -14.92
N SER A 399 -14.54 -39.09 -14.81
CA SER A 399 -14.38 -40.37 -14.11
C SER A 399 -14.17 -40.13 -12.59
N GLU A 400 -14.42 -41.18 -11.79
CA GLU A 400 -14.16 -41.15 -10.34
C GLU A 400 -12.69 -40.85 -10.01
N GLN A 401 -11.76 -41.36 -10.83
CA GLN A 401 -10.31 -41.13 -10.69
C GLN A 401 -9.96 -39.66 -10.94
N GLU A 402 -10.55 -39.01 -11.94
CA GLU A 402 -10.32 -37.58 -12.21
C GLU A 402 -10.85 -36.70 -11.09
N VAL A 403 -12.02 -37.04 -10.53
CA VAL A 403 -12.59 -36.33 -9.37
C VAL A 403 -11.70 -36.54 -8.14
N ARG A 404 -11.20 -37.74 -7.90
CA ARG A 404 -10.30 -38.06 -6.80
C ARG A 404 -8.98 -37.28 -6.92
N LYS A 405 -8.40 -37.25 -8.12
CA LYS A 405 -7.20 -36.42 -8.40
C LYS A 405 -7.48 -34.93 -8.13
N ALA A 406 -8.60 -34.41 -8.61
CA ALA A 406 -8.99 -33.03 -8.37
C ALA A 406 -9.28 -32.70 -6.88
N LEU A 407 -9.64 -33.71 -6.06
CA LEU A 407 -9.79 -33.56 -4.61
C LEU A 407 -8.44 -33.60 -3.89
N ALA A 408 -7.51 -34.44 -4.37
CA ALA A 408 -6.15 -34.53 -3.85
C ALA A 408 -5.36 -33.25 -4.09
N ASP A 409 -5.60 -32.55 -5.21
CA ASP A 409 -4.92 -31.32 -5.63
C ASP A 409 -5.53 -30.05 -5.02
N ASP A 410 -6.77 -30.09 -4.48
CA ASP A 410 -7.46 -28.92 -3.91
C ASP A 410 -7.16 -28.76 -2.40
N PRO A 411 -6.35 -27.78 -1.98
CA PRO A 411 -5.98 -27.57 -0.57
C PRO A 411 -7.16 -27.39 0.37
N HIS A 412 -8.31 -26.91 -0.14
CA HIS A 412 -9.51 -26.65 0.64
C HIS A 412 -10.52 -27.81 0.60
N SER A 413 -10.19 -28.89 -0.07
CA SER A 413 -11.11 -30.05 -0.22
C SER A 413 -11.34 -30.83 1.07
N GLY A 414 -10.43 -30.70 2.06
CA GLY A 414 -10.37 -31.61 3.21
C GLY A 414 -9.74 -32.99 2.88
N PHE A 415 -9.39 -33.22 1.61
CA PHE A 415 -8.79 -34.46 1.09
C PHE A 415 -7.44 -34.19 0.42
N TYR A 416 -6.83 -33.05 0.68
CA TYR A 416 -5.54 -32.66 0.12
C TYR A 416 -4.44 -33.71 0.44
N GLY A 417 -3.70 -34.12 -0.58
CA GLY A 417 -2.60 -35.08 -0.43
C GLY A 417 -3.02 -36.55 -0.27
N ILE A 418 -4.28 -36.90 -0.50
CA ILE A 418 -4.66 -38.32 -0.60
C ILE A 418 -4.03 -38.92 -1.85
N ASP A 419 -3.65 -40.22 -1.76
CA ASP A 419 -3.19 -40.96 -2.91
C ASP A 419 -4.34 -41.10 -3.94
N ALA A 420 -4.17 -40.43 -5.07
CA ALA A 420 -5.17 -40.38 -6.13
C ALA A 420 -5.28 -41.75 -6.88
N GLU A 421 -4.26 -42.60 -6.83
CA GLU A 421 -4.23 -43.90 -7.52
C GLU A 421 -4.85 -45.02 -6.68
N GLN A 422 -4.86 -44.93 -5.36
CA GLN A 422 -5.53 -45.87 -4.48
C GLN A 422 -7.04 -45.60 -4.40
N VAL A 423 -7.80 -46.23 -5.24
CA VAL A 423 -9.26 -46.30 -5.09
C VAL A 423 -9.57 -47.21 -3.90
N PRO A 424 -10.30 -46.76 -2.86
CA PRO A 424 -10.78 -47.64 -1.80
C PRO A 424 -11.57 -48.77 -2.47
N GLU A 425 -11.19 -50.04 -2.22
CA GLU A 425 -12.01 -51.20 -2.59
C GLU A 425 -13.36 -50.98 -1.92
N GLY A 426 -14.41 -50.79 -2.71
CA GLY A 426 -15.78 -50.74 -2.21
C GLY A 426 -16.02 -52.03 -1.47
N ASP A 427 -16.54 -51.92 -0.26
CA ASP A 427 -17.11 -53.04 0.48
C ASP A 427 -18.29 -53.54 -0.33
N ASP A 428 -18.06 -54.55 -1.18
CA ASP A 428 -19.10 -55.28 -1.91
C ASP A 428 -19.90 -56.15 -0.94
N GLY A 429 -20.46 -55.45 0.05
CA GLY A 429 -21.48 -56.02 0.93
C GLY A 429 -22.81 -56.13 0.19
N GLU A 430 -23.00 -57.26 -0.50
CA GLU A 430 -24.32 -57.72 -0.89
C GLU A 430 -25.21 -57.78 0.34
N GLU A 431 -26.01 -56.75 0.58
CA GLU A 431 -27.27 -56.86 1.30
C GLU A 431 -28.40 -56.20 0.46
N GLU A 432 -29.07 -57.09 -0.29
CA GLU A 432 -30.44 -56.81 -0.70
C GLU A 432 -31.29 -56.47 0.52
N THR A 433 -31.66 -55.21 0.66
CA THR A 433 -32.83 -54.85 1.47
C THR A 433 -33.74 -53.92 0.69
N GLU A 434 -34.94 -54.46 0.50
CA GLU A 434 -36.14 -53.85 -0.04
C GLU A 434 -36.39 -52.42 0.42
N ASN A 435 -36.82 -51.62 -0.54
CA ASN A 435 -37.79 -50.53 -0.42
C ASN A 435 -37.90 -49.78 0.93
N GLY A 436 -37.29 -48.64 1.03
CA GLY A 436 -37.64 -47.61 2.00
C GLY A 436 -37.62 -46.23 1.37
N ILE A 437 -38.76 -45.86 0.77
CA ILE A 437 -39.02 -44.49 0.35
C ILE A 437 -38.97 -43.60 1.60
N PHE A 438 -37.95 -42.82 1.74
CA PHE A 438 -37.87 -41.81 2.81
C PHE A 438 -38.70 -40.58 2.39
N ASN A 439 -39.89 -40.48 2.97
CA ASN A 439 -40.80 -39.36 2.76
C ASN A 439 -40.60 -38.34 3.91
N PRO A 440 -40.09 -37.10 3.65
CA PRO A 440 -39.85 -36.12 4.71
C PRO A 440 -41.07 -35.24 4.96
N THR A 441 -42.20 -35.87 5.36
CA THR A 441 -43.38 -35.12 5.84
C THR A 441 -44.00 -35.88 6.99
N GLU A 442 -43.55 -35.55 8.22
CA GLU A 442 -44.38 -35.60 9.43
C GLU A 442 -43.54 -35.12 10.63
N ARG A 443 -43.51 -33.81 10.84
CA ARG A 443 -43.27 -33.30 12.20
C ARG A 443 -44.62 -33.07 12.83
N GLY A 444 -44.98 -34.01 13.70
CA GLY A 444 -46.14 -33.93 14.54
C GLY A 444 -46.06 -32.75 15.51
N THR A 445 -47.13 -32.02 15.55
CA THR A 445 -47.50 -31.07 16.58
C THR A 445 -47.67 -31.79 17.92
N GLY A 446 -46.90 -31.41 18.92
CA GLY A 446 -47.07 -31.78 20.32
C GLY A 446 -47.17 -30.52 21.16
N SER A 447 -48.40 -30.19 21.51
CA SER A 447 -48.79 -29.15 22.46
C SER A 447 -48.28 -29.44 23.88
N GLY A 448 -47.91 -28.40 24.62
CA GLY A 448 -47.63 -28.46 26.05
C GLY A 448 -47.47 -27.07 26.64
N VAL A 449 -48.61 -26.49 27.01
CA VAL A 449 -48.79 -25.33 27.86
C VAL A 449 -48.14 -25.56 29.23
N GLN A 450 -47.40 -24.57 29.77
CA GLN A 450 -47.65 -24.08 31.13
C GLN A 450 -46.96 -22.72 31.37
N GLU A 451 -47.81 -21.78 31.69
CA GLU A 451 -47.62 -20.54 32.43
C GLU A 451 -46.90 -20.79 33.76
N GLU A 452 -46.00 -19.93 34.21
CA GLU A 452 -46.14 -19.27 35.51
C GLU A 452 -45.14 -18.11 35.68
N ALA A 453 -45.68 -17.08 36.26
CA ALA A 453 -45.12 -15.77 36.57
C ALA A 453 -44.10 -15.78 37.71
N ALA A 454 -43.13 -14.86 37.63
CA ALA A 454 -42.76 -13.92 38.69
C ALA A 454 -41.79 -12.88 38.11
#